data_1b54a1291a5865714fc256b79137d44e
#
_entry.id   1b54a1291a5865714fc256b79137d44e
#
_cell.length_a   1.000
_cell.length_b   1.000
_cell.length_c   1.000
_cell.angle_alpha   90.00
_cell.angle_beta   90.00
_cell.angle_gamma   90.00
#
_symmetry.space_group_name_H-M   'P 1'
#
loop_
_entity.id
_entity.type
_entity.pdbx_description
1 polymer ?
#
loop_
_entity_poly.entity_id
_entity_poly.type
_entity_poly.pdbx_seq_one_letter_code
_entity_poly.pdbx_strand_id
1 'polypeptide(L)'
;MADQSFRISRETTIAAPVDRVHALLDDFHQWRAWSPWEGLDPALERTYTGPASGVRAVYAWRGNRRAGQGRMEITESEAQHVAVDLLFAAPMKAHNRVDFTLTPVDGGTHVEWSMTGPQNLVMRLMGKVWSMEKLVGPDLEKGLTQLKRTAENA
;
A
#
# COMPACT_ATOMS: atom_id res chain seq x y z
N MET A 1 -16.63 -8.30 -22.43
CA MET A 1 -15.56 -8.98 -21.73
C MET A 1 -15.46 -8.54 -20.28
N ALA A 2 -15.74 -9.43 -19.40
CA ALA A 2 -15.68 -9.12 -17.99
C ALA A 2 -14.25 -8.83 -17.58
N ASP A 3 -14.04 -7.75 -16.89
CA ASP A 3 -12.76 -7.45 -16.32
C ASP A 3 -12.41 -8.50 -15.28
N GLN A 4 -11.28 -9.15 -15.50
CA GLN A 4 -10.75 -10.10 -14.54
C GLN A 4 -9.93 -9.33 -13.52
N SER A 5 -10.58 -8.38 -12.83
CA SER A 5 -9.90 -7.53 -11.87
C SER A 5 -10.47 -7.75 -10.48
N PHE A 6 -9.66 -7.43 -9.49
CA PHE A 6 -10.08 -7.43 -8.10
C PHE A 6 -9.98 -6.02 -7.52
N ARG A 7 -10.75 -5.78 -6.47
CA ARG A 7 -10.62 -4.56 -5.67
C ARG A 7 -10.81 -4.93 -4.22
N ILE A 8 -9.85 -4.52 -3.41
CA ILE A 8 -9.89 -4.73 -1.97
C ILE A 8 -9.72 -3.37 -1.32
N SER A 9 -10.55 -3.06 -0.32
CA SER A 9 -10.40 -1.82 0.40
C SER A 9 -10.65 -2.03 1.88
N ARG A 10 -9.99 -1.21 2.68
CA ARG A 10 -10.20 -1.11 4.13
C ARG A 10 -10.11 0.35 4.50
N GLU A 11 -10.68 0.71 5.62
CA GLU A 11 -10.72 2.11 6.04
C GLU A 11 -10.60 2.23 7.54
N THR A 12 -10.16 3.41 7.97
CA THR A 12 -10.09 3.74 9.39
C THR A 12 -10.16 5.26 9.55
N THR A 13 -10.44 5.70 10.76
CA THR A 13 -10.39 7.13 11.08
C THR A 13 -9.24 7.37 12.04
N ILE A 14 -8.43 8.37 11.71
CA ILE A 14 -7.20 8.69 12.43
C ILE A 14 -7.35 10.06 13.08
N ALA A 15 -7.03 10.17 14.37
CA ALA A 15 -7.09 11.43 15.10
C ALA A 15 -5.82 12.26 14.83
N ALA A 16 -5.64 12.65 13.59
CA ALA A 16 -4.52 13.46 13.13
C ALA A 16 -4.95 14.23 11.89
N PRO A 17 -4.38 15.42 11.65
CA PRO A 17 -4.79 16.22 10.50
C PRO A 17 -4.36 15.57 9.17
N VAL A 18 -5.05 15.93 8.10
CA VAL A 18 -4.83 15.36 6.76
C VAL A 18 -3.37 15.49 6.34
N ASP A 19 -2.75 16.63 6.55
CA ASP A 19 -1.36 16.84 6.12
C ASP A 19 -0.38 15.90 6.82
N ARG A 20 -0.62 15.57 8.08
CA ARG A 20 0.24 14.62 8.80
C ARG A 20 0.08 13.20 8.25
N VAL A 21 -1.14 12.80 7.98
CA VAL A 21 -1.40 11.47 7.40
C VAL A 21 -0.81 11.41 5.99
N HIS A 22 -1.03 12.46 5.20
CA HIS A 22 -0.50 12.53 3.84
C HIS A 22 1.02 12.38 3.82
N ALA A 23 1.72 13.03 4.75
CA ALA A 23 3.18 12.97 4.81
C ALA A 23 3.70 11.56 5.08
N LEU A 24 2.91 10.72 5.74
CA LEU A 24 3.27 9.32 5.99
C LEU A 24 3.04 8.43 4.76
N LEU A 25 2.24 8.89 3.82
CA LEU A 25 1.86 8.12 2.64
C LEU A 25 2.66 8.49 1.39
N ASP A 26 3.03 9.75 1.24
CA ASP A 26 3.68 10.20 0.00
C ASP A 26 5.21 10.20 0.07
N ASP A 27 5.77 9.61 1.11
CA ASP A 27 7.20 9.45 1.29
C ASP A 27 7.49 8.00 1.67
N PHE A 28 8.08 7.25 0.77
CA PHE A 28 8.36 5.84 1.03
C PHE A 28 9.30 5.60 2.20
N HIS A 29 10.11 6.59 2.58
CA HIS A 29 10.93 6.47 3.78
C HIS A 29 10.08 6.38 5.04
N GLN A 30 8.90 7.01 5.02
CA GLN A 30 7.98 6.99 6.15
C GLN A 30 7.19 5.67 6.22
N TRP A 31 7.09 4.95 5.12
CA TRP A 31 6.37 3.66 5.10
C TRP A 31 6.98 2.66 6.07
N ARG A 32 8.26 2.77 6.37
CA ARG A 32 8.90 1.86 7.33
C ARG A 32 8.26 1.92 8.70
N ALA A 33 7.63 3.03 9.05
CA ALA A 33 7.00 3.21 10.36
C ALA A 33 5.64 2.50 10.46
N TRP A 34 4.97 2.24 9.33
CA TRP A 34 3.60 1.73 9.39
C TRP A 34 3.28 0.60 8.41
N SER A 35 4.07 0.38 7.38
CA SER A 35 3.76 -0.63 6.36
C SER A 35 3.60 -2.01 6.98
N PRO A 36 2.54 -2.76 6.59
CA PRO A 36 2.33 -4.11 7.12
C PRO A 36 3.36 -5.11 6.62
N TRP A 37 4.10 -4.75 5.58
CA TRP A 37 5.10 -5.64 4.98
C TRP A 37 6.51 -5.40 5.51
N GLU A 38 6.68 -4.47 6.44
CA GLU A 38 7.96 -4.32 7.13
C GLU A 38 8.16 -5.47 8.10
N GLY A 39 9.42 -5.87 8.27
CA GLY A 39 9.75 -6.93 9.21
C GLY A 39 9.66 -8.35 8.67
N LEU A 40 9.30 -8.51 7.39
CA LEU A 40 9.22 -9.84 6.78
C LEU A 40 10.61 -10.42 6.50
N ASP A 41 11.59 -9.56 6.33
CA ASP A 41 12.97 -9.97 6.08
C ASP A 41 13.92 -8.95 6.72
N PRO A 42 14.65 -9.35 7.77
CA PRO A 42 15.61 -8.43 8.41
C PRO A 42 16.73 -7.98 7.48
N ALA A 43 17.01 -8.73 6.42
CA ALA A 43 18.03 -8.40 5.45
C ALA A 43 17.46 -7.79 4.17
N LEU A 44 16.26 -7.25 4.21
CA LEU A 44 15.60 -6.66 3.06
C LEU A 44 16.46 -5.56 2.44
N GLU A 45 16.67 -5.66 1.12
CA GLU A 45 17.37 -4.63 0.37
C GLU A 45 16.35 -3.61 -0.11
N ARG A 46 16.60 -2.34 0.20
CA ARG A 46 15.72 -1.23 -0.15
C ARG A 46 16.47 -0.24 -1.03
N THR A 47 15.82 0.20 -2.09
CA THR A 47 16.39 1.21 -2.97
C THR A 47 15.36 2.31 -3.18
N TYR A 48 15.76 3.55 -2.92
CA TYR A 48 14.92 4.73 -3.11
C TYR A 48 15.49 5.54 -4.26
N THR A 49 14.67 5.86 -5.24
CA THR A 49 15.08 6.68 -6.37
C THR A 49 14.04 7.75 -6.66
N GLY A 50 14.40 8.71 -7.50
CA GLY A 50 13.53 9.84 -7.79
C GLY A 50 13.50 10.85 -6.66
N PRO A 51 12.46 11.70 -6.61
CA PRO A 51 12.33 12.69 -5.54
C PRO A 51 12.17 12.01 -4.18
N ALA A 52 12.46 12.75 -3.11
CA ALA A 52 12.34 12.21 -1.76
C ALA A 52 10.88 11.88 -1.40
N SER A 53 9.93 12.58 -2.00
CA SER A 53 8.51 12.35 -1.76
C SER A 53 7.70 12.81 -2.95
N GLY A 54 6.41 12.46 -2.99
CA GLY A 54 5.50 12.91 -4.02
C GLY A 54 5.63 12.14 -5.32
N VAL A 55 5.03 12.69 -6.37
CA VAL A 55 4.97 12.06 -7.68
C VAL A 55 6.37 11.73 -8.20
N ARG A 56 6.53 10.50 -8.70
CA ARG A 56 7.76 9.91 -9.24
C ARG A 56 8.74 9.40 -8.19
N ALA A 57 8.42 9.52 -6.91
CA ALA A 57 9.21 8.83 -5.89
C ALA A 57 9.07 7.32 -6.10
N VAL A 58 10.17 6.60 -6.04
CA VAL A 58 10.22 5.16 -6.29
C VAL A 58 10.87 4.45 -5.12
N TYR A 59 10.29 3.33 -4.73
CA TYR A 59 10.83 2.43 -3.73
C TYR A 59 10.87 1.02 -4.32
N ALA A 60 12.06 0.43 -4.35
CA ALA A 60 12.23 -0.95 -4.80
C ALA A 60 12.74 -1.78 -3.65
N TRP A 61 12.28 -3.04 -3.59
CA TRP A 61 12.72 -3.94 -2.55
C TRP A 61 13.04 -5.32 -3.12
N ARG A 62 13.92 -6.01 -2.41
CA ARG A 62 14.32 -7.36 -2.74
C ARG A 62 14.61 -8.09 -1.45
N GLY A 63 13.95 -9.21 -1.23
CA GLY A 63 14.07 -9.95 0.01
C GLY A 63 13.88 -11.44 -0.16
N ASN A 64 13.60 -12.10 0.96
CA ASN A 64 13.36 -13.54 0.98
C ASN A 64 11.99 -13.87 0.35
N ARG A 65 11.58 -15.14 0.42
CA ARG A 65 10.32 -15.58 -0.18
C ARG A 65 9.11 -14.85 0.39
N ARG A 66 9.15 -14.50 1.67
CA ARG A 66 8.03 -13.80 2.31
C ARG A 66 7.92 -12.36 1.84
N ALA A 67 9.04 -11.69 1.71
CA ALA A 67 9.08 -10.30 1.29
C ALA A 67 8.95 -10.15 -0.22
N GLY A 68 9.48 -11.11 -0.99
CA GLY A 68 9.45 -11.04 -2.44
C GLY A 68 10.34 -9.95 -3.00
N GLN A 69 10.01 -9.53 -4.20
CA GLN A 69 10.74 -8.47 -4.90
C GLN A 69 9.75 -7.64 -5.69
N GLY A 70 9.94 -6.33 -5.70
CA GLY A 70 9.07 -5.45 -6.47
C GLY A 70 9.48 -4.00 -6.36
N ARG A 71 8.62 -3.13 -6.86
CA ARG A 71 8.82 -1.69 -6.77
C ARG A 71 7.48 -0.98 -6.69
N MET A 72 7.52 0.21 -6.11
CA MET A 72 6.37 1.09 -6.04
C MET A 72 6.78 2.47 -6.55
N GLU A 73 5.86 3.12 -7.23
CA GLU A 73 6.06 4.49 -7.69
C GLU A 73 4.82 5.32 -7.38
N ILE A 74 5.00 6.49 -6.80
CA ILE A 74 3.88 7.40 -6.55
C ILE A 74 3.52 8.07 -7.87
N THR A 75 2.29 7.87 -8.31
CA THR A 75 1.80 8.40 -9.58
C THR A 75 0.91 9.62 -9.41
N GLU A 76 0.28 9.78 -8.24
CA GLU A 76 -0.51 10.95 -7.91
C GLU A 76 -0.31 11.28 -6.44
N SER A 77 -0.17 12.56 -6.13
CA SER A 77 -0.07 13.02 -4.74
C SER A 77 -0.74 14.37 -4.62
N GLU A 78 -1.92 14.36 -4.01
CA GLU A 78 -2.70 15.56 -3.72
C GLU A 78 -3.06 15.52 -2.24
N ALA A 79 -3.56 16.64 -1.72
CA ALA A 79 -3.87 16.75 -0.29
C ALA A 79 -4.75 15.61 0.22
N GLN A 80 -5.67 15.15 -0.60
CA GLN A 80 -6.64 14.13 -0.19
C GLN A 80 -6.53 12.83 -0.99
N HIS A 81 -5.45 12.64 -1.73
CA HIS A 81 -5.30 11.43 -2.53
C HIS A 81 -3.84 11.14 -2.85
N VAL A 82 -3.43 9.91 -2.61
CA VAL A 82 -2.11 9.40 -3.03
C VAL A 82 -2.35 8.11 -3.80
N ALA A 83 -1.82 8.04 -5.02
CA ALA A 83 -1.91 6.82 -5.82
C ALA A 83 -0.52 6.26 -6.06
N VAL A 84 -0.41 4.95 -6.02
CA VAL A 84 0.85 4.23 -6.13
C VAL A 84 0.70 3.10 -7.13
N ASP A 85 1.66 3.00 -8.05
CA ASP A 85 1.82 1.82 -8.89
C ASP A 85 2.63 0.80 -8.12
N LEU A 86 2.12 -0.43 -8.04
CA LEU A 86 2.76 -1.51 -7.29
C LEU A 86 3.05 -2.66 -8.24
N LEU A 87 4.34 -2.92 -8.47
CA LEU A 87 4.81 -3.96 -9.37
C LEU A 87 5.54 -5.02 -8.59
N PHE A 88 5.03 -6.25 -8.62
CA PHE A 88 5.72 -7.41 -8.05
C PHE A 88 6.51 -8.11 -9.16
N ALA A 89 7.74 -8.50 -8.84
CA ALA A 89 8.56 -9.31 -9.74
C ALA A 89 8.68 -10.74 -9.23
N ALA A 90 8.56 -10.95 -7.93
CA ALA A 90 8.64 -12.27 -7.29
C ALA A 90 7.80 -12.23 -6.01
N PRO A 91 7.20 -13.36 -5.62
CA PRO A 91 7.27 -14.70 -6.23
C PRO A 91 6.51 -14.81 -7.54
N MET A 92 5.59 -13.89 -7.81
CA MET A 92 4.83 -13.86 -9.06
C MET A 92 4.77 -12.43 -9.58
N LYS A 93 4.76 -12.28 -10.90
CA LYS A 93 4.61 -10.96 -11.51
C LYS A 93 3.17 -10.48 -11.33
N ALA A 94 3.02 -9.26 -10.87
CA ALA A 94 1.72 -8.63 -10.73
C ALA A 94 1.86 -7.11 -10.82
N HIS A 95 0.85 -6.46 -11.36
CA HIS A 95 0.82 -5.01 -11.46
C HIS A 95 -0.50 -4.53 -10.87
N ASN A 96 -0.41 -3.85 -9.74
CA ASN A 96 -1.58 -3.37 -9.02
C ASN A 96 -1.52 -1.86 -8.85
N ARG A 97 -2.70 -1.28 -8.65
CA ARG A 97 -2.80 0.13 -8.29
C ARG A 97 -3.27 0.25 -6.86
N VAL A 98 -2.62 1.10 -6.10
CA VAL A 98 -2.98 1.40 -4.72
C VAL A 98 -3.45 2.84 -4.65
N ASP A 99 -4.56 3.07 -3.96
CA ASP A 99 -5.09 4.41 -3.73
C ASP A 99 -5.34 4.62 -2.25
N PHE A 100 -4.91 5.77 -1.74
CA PHE A 100 -5.26 6.25 -0.40
C PHE A 100 -6.14 7.48 -0.59
N THR A 101 -7.35 7.42 -0.07
CA THR A 101 -8.27 8.56 -0.11
C THR A 101 -8.40 9.11 1.30
N LEU A 102 -8.11 10.39 1.45
CA LEU A 102 -8.10 11.09 2.74
C LEU A 102 -9.26 12.07 2.79
N THR A 103 -10.13 11.90 3.76
CA THR A 103 -11.27 12.79 3.92
C THR A 103 -11.19 13.45 5.30
N PRO A 104 -11.11 14.80 5.37
CA PRO A 104 -11.14 15.46 6.66
C PRO A 104 -12.47 15.19 7.37
N VAL A 105 -12.38 14.86 8.64
CA VAL A 105 -13.57 14.66 9.49
C VAL A 105 -13.34 15.42 10.80
N ASP A 106 -14.38 15.49 11.63
CA ASP A 106 -14.23 16.12 12.93
C ASP A 106 -13.19 15.41 13.75
N GLY A 107 -12.14 16.14 14.13
CA GLY A 107 -11.07 15.61 14.98
C GLY A 107 -10.05 14.77 14.26
N GLY A 108 -10.08 14.70 12.92
CA GLY A 108 -9.07 13.90 12.25
C GLY A 108 -9.26 13.68 10.76
N THR A 109 -8.87 12.50 10.31
CA THR A 109 -8.88 12.13 8.89
C THR A 109 -9.43 10.73 8.74
N HIS A 110 -10.37 10.57 7.83
CA HIS A 110 -10.83 9.25 7.40
C HIS A 110 -9.94 8.79 6.24
N VAL A 111 -9.38 7.60 6.34
CA VAL A 111 -8.48 7.05 5.34
C VAL A 111 -9.08 5.78 4.76
N GLU A 112 -9.20 5.73 3.44
CA GLU A 112 -9.55 4.52 2.73
C GLU A 112 -8.31 4.08 1.93
N TRP A 113 -7.92 2.84 2.11
CA TRP A 113 -6.82 2.23 1.36
C TRP A 113 -7.40 1.15 0.47
N SER A 114 -7.28 1.33 -0.84
CA SER A 114 -7.75 0.35 -1.81
C SER A 114 -6.61 -0.16 -2.68
N MET A 115 -6.75 -1.40 -3.10
CA MET A 115 -5.82 -2.03 -4.03
C MET A 115 -6.64 -2.66 -5.14
N THR A 116 -6.30 -2.34 -6.38
CA THR A 116 -6.96 -2.88 -7.56
C THR A 116 -5.91 -3.48 -8.48
N GLY A 117 -6.31 -4.48 -9.24
CA GLY A 117 -5.42 -5.08 -10.20
C GLY A 117 -6.08 -6.20 -10.97
N PRO A 118 -5.40 -6.71 -12.01
CA PRO A 118 -5.92 -7.85 -12.74
C PRO A 118 -5.73 -9.13 -11.94
N GLN A 119 -6.69 -10.04 -12.06
CA GLN A 119 -6.49 -11.41 -11.59
C GLN A 119 -5.81 -12.17 -12.72
N ASN A 120 -4.64 -12.73 -12.44
CA ASN A 120 -3.98 -13.58 -13.43
C ASN A 120 -4.63 -14.96 -13.43
N LEU A 121 -4.27 -15.77 -14.43
CA LEU A 121 -4.87 -17.09 -14.61
C LEU A 121 -4.69 -17.98 -13.38
N VAL A 122 -3.50 -17.96 -12.78
CA VAL A 122 -3.22 -18.78 -11.60
C VAL A 122 -4.13 -18.39 -10.44
N MET A 123 -4.28 -17.08 -10.21
CA MET A 123 -5.16 -16.59 -9.15
C MET A 123 -6.60 -17.00 -9.40
N ARG A 124 -7.06 -16.95 -10.66
CA ARG A 124 -8.42 -17.36 -11.01
C ARG A 124 -8.66 -18.84 -10.76
N LEU A 125 -7.69 -19.67 -11.13
CA LEU A 125 -7.80 -21.11 -10.91
C LEU A 125 -7.84 -21.46 -9.43
N MET A 126 -7.12 -20.70 -8.62
CA MET A 126 -7.06 -20.88 -7.18
C MET A 126 -8.16 -20.11 -6.44
N GLY A 127 -8.94 -19.32 -7.15
CA GLY A 127 -9.89 -18.38 -6.56
C GLY A 127 -11.01 -19.03 -5.76
N LYS A 128 -11.29 -20.28 -5.98
CA LYS A 128 -12.27 -21.02 -5.18
C LYS A 128 -11.75 -21.31 -3.79
N VAL A 129 -10.43 -21.32 -3.60
CA VAL A 129 -9.78 -21.62 -2.33
C VAL A 129 -9.19 -20.35 -1.73
N TRP A 130 -8.60 -19.50 -2.59
CA TRP A 130 -7.88 -18.31 -2.18
C TRP A 130 -8.49 -17.08 -2.84
N SER A 131 -8.94 -16.12 -2.07
CA SER A 131 -9.38 -14.84 -2.60
C SER A 131 -8.34 -13.78 -2.23
N MET A 132 -8.23 -12.74 -3.07
CA MET A 132 -7.38 -11.60 -2.74
C MET A 132 -7.84 -10.93 -1.44
N GLU A 133 -9.13 -10.97 -1.18
CA GLU A 133 -9.70 -10.45 0.05
C GLU A 133 -9.06 -11.12 1.28
N LYS A 134 -8.92 -12.44 1.25
CA LYS A 134 -8.35 -13.19 2.36
C LYS A 134 -6.84 -13.09 2.43
N LEU A 135 -6.19 -12.89 1.27
CA LEU A 135 -4.73 -12.79 1.23
C LEU A 135 -4.24 -11.41 1.63
N VAL A 136 -4.90 -10.38 1.16
CA VAL A 136 -4.41 -8.99 1.29
C VAL A 136 -5.20 -8.18 2.31
N GLY A 137 -6.50 -8.48 2.47
CA GLY A 137 -7.33 -7.73 3.41
C GLY A 137 -6.73 -7.57 4.80
N PRO A 138 -6.30 -8.68 5.44
CA PRO A 138 -5.68 -8.57 6.77
C PRO A 138 -4.43 -7.70 6.79
N ASP A 139 -3.65 -7.68 5.71
CA ASP A 139 -2.47 -6.82 5.62
C ASP A 139 -2.87 -5.36 5.57
N LEU A 140 -3.90 -5.02 4.81
CA LEU A 140 -4.40 -3.64 4.77
C LEU A 140 -4.91 -3.20 6.14
N GLU A 141 -5.62 -4.08 6.84
CA GLU A 141 -6.10 -3.79 8.19
C GLU A 141 -4.95 -3.54 9.16
N LYS A 142 -3.93 -4.38 9.10
CA LYS A 142 -2.75 -4.23 9.94
C LYS A 142 -2.03 -2.92 9.62
N GLY A 143 -1.86 -2.62 8.34
CA GLY A 143 -1.21 -1.39 7.92
C GLY A 143 -1.95 -0.15 8.37
N LEU A 144 -3.27 -0.14 8.24
CA LEU A 144 -4.08 0.98 8.69
C LEU A 144 -4.01 1.17 10.20
N THR A 145 -3.99 0.07 10.95
CA THR A 145 -3.83 0.14 12.41
C THR A 145 -2.48 0.77 12.78
N GLN A 146 -1.42 0.37 12.09
CA GLN A 146 -0.09 0.92 12.32
C GLN A 146 0.03 2.37 11.88
N LEU A 147 -0.59 2.71 10.75
CA LEU A 147 -0.63 4.09 10.26
C LEU A 147 -1.33 4.99 11.27
N LYS A 148 -2.47 4.55 11.78
CA LYS A 148 -3.23 5.28 12.79
C LYS A 148 -2.37 5.52 14.03
N ARG A 149 -1.72 4.48 14.52
CA ARG A 149 -0.86 4.59 15.70
C ARG A 149 0.29 5.57 15.45
N THR A 150 0.93 5.47 14.30
CA THR A 150 2.07 6.32 13.95
C THR A 150 1.66 7.78 13.85
N ALA A 151 0.54 8.04 13.17
CA ALA A 151 0.06 9.41 12.98
C ALA A 151 -0.40 10.04 14.30
N GLU A 152 -1.08 9.26 15.14
CA GLU A 152 -1.64 9.78 16.39
C GLU A 152 -0.58 10.01 17.47
N ASN A 153 0.54 9.31 17.38
CA ASN A 153 1.63 9.40 18.36
C ASN A 153 2.78 10.30 17.92
N ALA A 154 2.63 10.95 16.77
CA ALA A 154 3.68 11.83 16.25
C ALA A 154 3.70 13.17 16.99
#